data_f6de2e732d7ee2382a94eb1afbd1b180
#
_entry.id   f6de2e732d7ee2382a94eb1afbd1b180
#
_cell.length_a   1.000
_cell.length_b   1.000
_cell.length_c   1.000
_cell.angle_alpha   90.00
_cell.angle_beta   90.00
_cell.angle_gamma   90.00
#
_symmetry.space_group_name_H-M   'P 1'
#
loop_
_entity.id
_entity.type
_entity.pdbx_description
1 polymer ?
#
loop_
_entity_poly.entity_id
_entity_poly.type
_entity_poly.pdbx_seq_one_letter_code
_entity_poly.pdbx_strand_id
1 'polypeptide(L)'
;RRQKQRRRRFPWGSIATVILVVAVCVYAFTLFGDKESPENSQVNDTATQGPDDVQVGLLDESSPQNTQTANDDTDWNLVLVNYENAIPENYEPKLVEVPGGEKVDERIYDPLMEMLEAAKEGNLDQLPMVVSGYRTQKKQQQLYDDKVAGYRKEGNSQSEAEELAKQWVSVPGYSEHQIGLAVDINGAIYDLYFWLQENSYKYGFIFRYPGDKNDITGVAEEVWHYRYVGVEAATEMYEKGLCLEEYLAERQAEQ
;
A
#
# COMPACT_ATOMS: atom_id res chain seq x y z
N ARG A 1 -15.65 10.27 -44.35
CA ARG A 1 -14.53 9.33 -44.04
C ARG A 1 -14.69 8.90 -42.58
N ARG A 2 -15.13 7.64 -42.34
CA ARG A 2 -15.26 7.06 -40.99
C ARG A 2 -13.89 6.53 -40.59
N GLN A 3 -13.33 7.04 -39.45
CA GLN A 3 -12.14 6.48 -38.82
C GLN A 3 -12.51 5.16 -38.16
N LYS A 4 -11.81 4.09 -38.55
CA LYS A 4 -11.88 2.78 -37.86
C LYS A 4 -11.08 2.84 -36.58
N GLN A 5 -11.77 2.76 -35.42
CA GLN A 5 -11.12 2.51 -34.14
C GLN A 5 -10.45 1.12 -34.16
N ARG A 6 -9.13 1.09 -33.94
CA ARG A 6 -8.36 -0.13 -33.72
C ARG A 6 -8.63 -0.65 -32.32
N ARG A 7 -9.42 -1.73 -32.21
CA ARG A 7 -9.52 -2.51 -30.97
C ARG A 7 -8.16 -3.14 -30.67
N ARG A 8 -7.52 -2.76 -29.56
CA ARG A 8 -6.33 -3.43 -29.01
C ARG A 8 -6.75 -4.83 -28.56
N ARG A 9 -6.06 -5.86 -29.05
CA ARG A 9 -6.23 -7.24 -28.60
C ARG A 9 -5.41 -7.42 -27.34
N PHE A 10 -6.07 -7.70 -26.22
CA PHE A 10 -5.45 -8.05 -24.95
C PHE A 10 -4.84 -9.47 -25.01
N PRO A 11 -3.67 -9.72 -24.42
CA PRO A 11 -3.08 -11.06 -24.34
C PRO A 11 -3.78 -11.86 -23.23
N TRP A 12 -4.51 -12.88 -23.62
CA TRP A 12 -5.28 -13.77 -22.71
C TRP A 12 -4.41 -14.56 -21.71
N GLY A 13 -3.11 -14.56 -21.85
CA GLY A 13 -2.20 -15.27 -20.94
C GLY A 13 -2.07 -14.66 -19.55
N SER A 14 -2.24 -13.33 -19.42
CA SER A 14 -2.10 -12.62 -18.13
C SER A 14 -3.30 -12.79 -17.20
N ILE A 15 -4.49 -13.06 -17.74
CA ILE A 15 -5.74 -13.18 -16.96
C ILE A 15 -5.75 -14.44 -16.09
N ALA A 16 -5.22 -15.56 -16.59
CA ALA A 16 -5.19 -16.82 -15.86
C ALA A 16 -4.29 -16.77 -14.62
N THR A 17 -3.20 -16.01 -14.68
CA THR A 17 -2.23 -15.89 -13.57
C THR A 17 -2.79 -15.03 -12.44
N VAL A 18 -3.51 -13.94 -12.77
CA VAL A 18 -4.10 -13.03 -11.77
C VAL A 18 -5.25 -13.71 -11.01
N ILE A 19 -6.10 -14.48 -11.69
CA ILE A 19 -7.20 -15.22 -11.03
C ILE A 19 -6.65 -16.24 -10.03
N LEU A 20 -5.54 -16.89 -10.32
CA LEU A 20 -4.92 -17.86 -9.41
C LEU A 20 -4.35 -17.20 -8.14
N VAL A 21 -3.78 -16.01 -8.26
CA VAL A 21 -3.20 -15.26 -7.14
C VAL A 21 -4.29 -14.74 -6.20
N VAL A 22 -5.39 -14.20 -6.74
CA VAL A 22 -6.52 -13.73 -5.93
C VAL A 22 -7.19 -14.88 -5.19
N ALA A 23 -7.38 -16.04 -5.84
CA ALA A 23 -7.95 -17.23 -5.19
C ALA A 23 -7.06 -17.75 -4.06
N VAL A 24 -5.73 -17.69 -4.19
CA VAL A 24 -4.79 -18.11 -3.14
C VAL A 24 -4.80 -17.13 -1.96
N CYS A 25 -4.89 -15.83 -2.20
CA CYS A 25 -4.99 -14.85 -1.11
C CYS A 25 -6.29 -14.97 -0.31
N VAL A 26 -7.43 -15.18 -0.98
CA VAL A 26 -8.73 -15.38 -0.32
C VAL A 26 -8.75 -16.71 0.45
N TYR A 27 -8.18 -17.78 -0.11
CA TYR A 27 -8.12 -19.10 0.55
C TYR A 27 -7.20 -19.10 1.78
N ALA A 28 -6.07 -18.38 1.74
CA ALA A 28 -5.20 -18.21 2.90
C ALA A 28 -5.90 -17.41 4.03
N PHE A 29 -6.71 -16.40 3.68
CA PHE A 29 -7.45 -15.61 4.67
C PHE A 29 -8.53 -16.41 5.41
N THR A 30 -9.19 -17.37 4.72
CA THR A 30 -10.22 -18.22 5.35
C THR A 30 -9.66 -19.34 6.22
N LEU A 31 -8.39 -19.73 6.05
CA LEU A 31 -7.77 -20.80 6.85
C LEU A 31 -7.08 -20.31 8.13
N PHE A 32 -6.81 -19.01 8.27
CA PHE A 32 -6.07 -18.44 9.40
C PHE A 32 -6.85 -17.37 10.19
N GLY A 33 -8.14 -17.19 9.93
CA GLY A 33 -9.03 -16.39 10.73
C GLY A 33 -9.35 -17.10 12.06
N ASP A 34 -9.01 -16.43 13.16
CA ASP A 34 -9.42 -16.64 14.53
C ASP A 34 -9.03 -17.94 15.26
N LYS A 35 -7.99 -17.82 16.06
CA LYS A 35 -7.92 -18.41 17.40
C LYS A 35 -7.32 -17.42 18.38
N GLU A 36 -8.15 -16.64 19.02
CA GLU A 36 -7.82 -16.04 20.31
C GLU A 36 -7.71 -17.16 21.36
N SER A 37 -6.66 -17.12 22.15
CA SER A 37 -6.56 -17.86 23.41
C SER A 37 -6.14 -16.90 24.52
N PRO A 38 -6.71 -17.01 25.74
CA PRO A 38 -6.69 -15.96 26.72
C PRO A 38 -5.38 -15.88 27.50
N GLU A 39 -5.09 -14.64 27.90
CA GLU A 39 -4.06 -14.27 28.88
C GLU A 39 -4.06 -15.11 30.15
N ASN A 40 -2.89 -15.42 30.62
CA ASN A 40 -2.67 -15.57 32.04
C ASN A 40 -1.36 -14.90 32.47
N SER A 41 -1.53 -13.93 33.34
CA SER A 41 -0.51 -13.16 34.03
C SER A 41 0.30 -14.04 34.97
N GLN A 42 1.61 -13.83 35.08
CA GLN A 42 2.22 -13.59 36.39
C GLN A 42 3.67 -13.10 36.27
N VAL A 43 3.93 -12.09 37.06
CA VAL A 43 5.14 -11.36 37.38
C VAL A 43 6.19 -12.26 38.03
N ASN A 44 7.48 -12.06 37.75
CA ASN A 44 8.49 -12.03 38.80
C ASN A 44 9.78 -11.32 38.32
N ASP A 45 10.14 -10.34 39.14
CA ASP A 45 11.42 -9.61 39.16
C ASP A 45 12.60 -10.54 39.45
N THR A 46 13.74 -10.25 38.82
CA THR A 46 15.03 -10.23 39.56
C THR A 46 16.09 -9.50 38.72
N ALA A 47 16.63 -8.45 39.30
CA ALA A 47 17.76 -7.67 38.81
C ALA A 47 19.08 -8.42 38.99
N THR A 48 20.04 -8.23 38.09
CA THR A 48 21.48 -8.28 38.42
C THR A 48 22.29 -7.41 37.44
N GLN A 49 23.17 -6.62 38.05
CA GLN A 49 24.05 -5.57 37.46
C GLN A 49 25.23 -6.12 36.66
N GLY A 50 25.71 -5.33 35.73
CA GLY A 50 26.85 -5.18 34.87
C GLY A 50 28.25 -5.66 35.35
N PRO A 51 29.39 -5.19 34.82
CA PRO A 51 29.65 -4.22 33.77
C PRO A 51 30.62 -4.79 32.68
N ASP A 52 30.93 -4.09 31.61
CA ASP A 52 32.24 -3.59 31.18
C ASP A 52 32.25 -3.06 29.74
N ASP A 53 32.93 -1.95 29.60
CA ASP A 53 33.26 -1.18 28.42
C ASP A 53 33.96 -1.97 27.30
N VAL A 54 33.55 -1.74 26.03
CA VAL A 54 34.48 -1.72 24.89
C VAL A 54 34.07 -0.64 23.91
N GLN A 55 34.90 0.38 23.85
CA GLN A 55 34.90 1.47 22.91
C GLN A 55 35.55 1.01 21.62
N VAL A 56 34.86 1.02 20.48
CA VAL A 56 35.46 0.92 19.15
C VAL A 56 34.80 1.89 18.18
N GLY A 57 35.57 2.87 17.78
CA GLY A 57 35.80 3.38 16.45
C GLY A 57 34.64 3.92 15.63
N LEU A 58 34.60 5.26 15.53
CA LEU A 58 33.95 6.05 14.48
C LEU A 58 34.32 5.52 13.08
N LEU A 59 33.30 5.18 12.27
CA LEU A 59 33.35 5.32 10.83
C LEU A 59 32.20 6.23 10.40
N ASP A 60 32.62 7.38 9.91
CA ASP A 60 31.81 8.39 9.23
C ASP A 60 31.31 7.80 7.90
N GLU A 61 30.02 7.57 7.76
CA GLU A 61 29.35 7.41 6.48
C GLU A 61 28.20 8.40 6.40
N SER A 62 28.50 9.52 5.77
CA SER A 62 27.54 10.52 5.33
C SER A 62 26.65 9.96 4.22
N SER A 63 25.54 9.35 4.61
CA SER A 63 24.37 9.21 3.72
C SER A 63 23.62 10.54 3.70
N PRO A 64 23.15 11.00 2.54
CA PRO A 64 22.32 12.19 2.48
C PRO A 64 21.00 11.89 3.20
N GLN A 65 20.84 12.42 4.42
CA GLN A 65 19.56 12.48 5.10
C GLN A 65 18.65 13.39 4.28
N ASN A 66 17.70 12.80 3.58
CA ASN A 66 16.59 13.54 3.01
C ASN A 66 15.70 14.00 4.18
N THR A 67 16.00 15.16 4.74
CA THR A 67 15.14 15.84 5.70
C THR A 67 13.99 16.47 4.94
N GLN A 68 12.99 15.69 4.57
CA GLN A 68 11.65 16.24 4.37
C GLN A 68 11.12 16.62 5.75
N THR A 69 11.34 17.87 6.12
CA THR A 69 10.67 18.48 7.27
C THR A 69 9.19 18.50 6.97
N ALA A 70 8.42 17.75 7.78
CA ALA A 70 6.96 17.85 7.84
C ALA A 70 6.57 19.23 8.41
N ASN A 71 6.68 20.27 7.60
CA ASN A 71 6.37 21.65 7.92
C ASN A 71 5.65 22.31 6.75
N ASP A 72 4.52 21.74 6.36
CA ASP A 72 3.40 22.52 5.84
C ASP A 72 2.14 21.66 5.95
N ASP A 73 1.11 22.19 6.64
CA ASP A 73 -0.19 21.53 6.84
C ASP A 73 -0.93 21.32 5.49
N THR A 74 -0.34 21.77 4.39
CA THR A 74 -0.91 21.76 3.04
C THR A 74 -0.61 20.48 2.25
N ASP A 75 0.49 19.78 2.48
CA ASP A 75 0.93 18.63 1.67
C ASP A 75 0.90 17.26 2.40
N TRP A 76 0.14 17.14 3.49
CA TRP A 76 0.05 15.92 4.29
C TRP A 76 -0.37 14.69 3.48
N ASN A 77 -1.17 14.88 2.43
CA ASN A 77 -1.66 13.84 1.52
C ASN A 77 -0.64 13.43 0.44
N LEU A 78 0.42 14.21 0.26
CA LEU A 78 1.46 13.99 -0.73
C LEU A 78 2.76 13.39 -0.15
N VAL A 79 2.75 12.96 1.11
CA VAL A 79 3.89 12.26 1.73
C VAL A 79 4.22 11.02 0.91
N LEU A 80 5.42 10.96 0.34
CA LEU A 80 5.90 9.80 -0.40
C LEU A 80 6.41 8.73 0.57
N VAL A 81 5.80 7.57 0.52
CA VAL A 81 6.24 6.35 1.23
C VAL A 81 6.37 5.24 0.20
N ASN A 82 7.59 4.75 -0.02
CA ASN A 82 7.88 3.67 -0.95
C ASN A 82 9.20 2.97 -0.56
N TYR A 83 9.74 2.11 -1.40
CA TYR A 83 10.96 1.34 -1.09
C TYR A 83 12.21 2.20 -0.81
N GLU A 84 12.25 3.47 -1.22
CA GLU A 84 13.35 4.42 -0.96
C GLU A 84 13.02 5.41 0.15
N ASN A 85 11.72 5.70 0.37
CA ASN A 85 11.25 6.73 1.27
C ASN A 85 10.49 6.08 2.43
N ALA A 86 11.11 6.08 3.61
CA ALA A 86 10.49 5.58 4.83
C ALA A 86 9.37 6.52 5.31
N ILE A 87 8.49 5.98 6.14
CA ILE A 87 7.50 6.76 6.88
C ILE A 87 8.23 7.84 7.71
N PRO A 88 7.77 9.11 7.69
CA PRO A 88 8.38 10.16 8.49
C PRO A 88 8.44 9.78 9.99
N GLU A 89 9.52 10.19 10.66
CA GLU A 89 9.67 9.96 12.10
C GLU A 89 8.48 10.56 12.87
N ASN A 90 7.96 9.81 13.84
CA ASN A 90 6.83 10.20 14.68
C ASN A 90 5.52 10.46 13.90
N TYR A 91 5.36 9.86 12.71
CA TYR A 91 4.09 9.93 11.98
C TYR A 91 3.03 9.09 12.69
N GLU A 92 2.01 9.74 13.21
CA GLU A 92 0.89 9.12 13.92
C GLU A 92 -0.43 9.56 13.28
N PRO A 93 -1.06 8.73 12.42
CA PRO A 93 -2.35 9.07 11.83
C PRO A 93 -3.46 9.02 12.89
N LYS A 94 -4.40 9.93 12.82
CA LYS A 94 -5.65 9.82 13.57
C LYS A 94 -6.57 8.88 12.83
N LEU A 95 -6.88 7.75 13.44
CA LEU A 95 -7.59 6.66 12.78
C LEU A 95 -9.09 6.68 13.08
N VAL A 96 -9.88 6.42 12.04
CA VAL A 96 -11.31 6.16 12.11
C VAL A 96 -11.63 4.81 11.47
N GLU A 97 -12.62 4.10 12.02
CA GLU A 97 -13.07 2.82 11.50
C GLU A 97 -14.02 3.01 10.31
N VAL A 98 -13.81 2.24 9.23
CA VAL A 98 -14.70 2.19 8.08
C VAL A 98 -15.59 0.95 8.15
N PRO A 99 -16.71 0.88 7.40
CA PRO A 99 -17.53 -0.32 7.30
C PRO A 99 -16.68 -1.55 6.93
N GLY A 100 -16.78 -2.60 7.74
CA GLY A 100 -15.95 -3.80 7.60
C GLY A 100 -14.87 -3.94 8.68
N GLY A 101 -14.66 -2.91 9.52
CA GLY A 101 -13.77 -2.96 10.70
C GLY A 101 -12.33 -2.52 10.44
N GLU A 102 -11.97 -2.25 9.19
CA GLU A 102 -10.67 -1.67 8.87
C GLU A 102 -10.60 -0.19 9.31
N LYS A 103 -9.39 0.36 9.42
CA LYS A 103 -9.19 1.75 9.84
C LYS A 103 -8.42 2.52 8.78
N VAL A 104 -8.69 3.82 8.71
CA VAL A 104 -7.99 4.77 7.83
C VAL A 104 -7.70 6.07 8.58
N ASP A 105 -6.86 6.93 8.03
CA ASP A 105 -6.72 8.30 8.53
C ASP A 105 -8.07 9.03 8.43
N GLU A 106 -8.46 9.75 9.51
CA GLU A 106 -9.76 10.44 9.59
C GLU A 106 -10.02 11.38 8.41
N ARG A 107 -8.95 11.97 7.86
CA ARG A 107 -9.03 12.95 6.77
C ARG A 107 -9.44 12.35 5.42
N ILE A 108 -9.26 11.04 5.24
CA ILE A 108 -9.67 10.37 3.99
C ILE A 108 -11.01 9.64 4.10
N TYR A 109 -11.64 9.67 5.28
CA TYR A 109 -12.89 8.92 5.53
C TYR A 109 -14.02 9.34 4.58
N ASP A 110 -14.36 10.63 4.56
CA ASP A 110 -15.47 11.12 3.74
C ASP A 110 -15.24 10.86 2.24
N PRO A 111 -14.10 11.26 1.63
CA PRO A 111 -13.87 10.97 0.22
C PRO A 111 -13.81 9.46 -0.10
N LEU A 112 -13.36 8.62 0.83
CA LEU A 112 -13.40 7.17 0.67
C LEU A 112 -14.84 6.66 0.63
N MET A 113 -15.70 7.11 1.56
CA MET A 113 -17.10 6.71 1.58
C MET A 113 -17.86 7.16 0.34
N GLU A 114 -17.62 8.37 -0.14
CA GLU A 114 -18.17 8.87 -1.40
C GLU A 114 -17.74 8.01 -2.60
N MET A 115 -16.47 7.66 -2.68
CA MET A 115 -15.94 6.79 -3.73
C MET A 115 -16.58 5.40 -3.70
N LEU A 116 -16.70 4.79 -2.52
CA LEU A 116 -17.28 3.44 -2.38
C LEU A 116 -18.76 3.43 -2.74
N GLU A 117 -19.53 4.46 -2.34
CA GLU A 117 -20.96 4.55 -2.71
C GLU A 117 -21.14 4.76 -4.21
N ALA A 118 -20.33 5.63 -4.82
CA ALA A 118 -20.36 5.83 -6.27
C ALA A 118 -19.93 4.56 -7.04
N ALA A 119 -18.95 3.83 -6.53
CA ALA A 119 -18.54 2.55 -7.11
C ALA A 119 -19.66 1.51 -7.03
N LYS A 120 -20.38 1.46 -5.93
CA LYS A 120 -21.54 0.58 -5.75
C LYS A 120 -22.67 0.92 -6.73
N GLU A 121 -22.99 2.20 -6.91
CA GLU A 121 -23.99 2.64 -7.88
C GLU A 121 -23.57 2.33 -9.33
N GLY A 122 -22.29 2.47 -9.64
CA GLY A 122 -21.72 2.23 -10.97
C GLY A 122 -21.61 0.75 -11.35
N ASN A 123 -21.56 -0.15 -10.39
CA ASN A 123 -21.25 -1.57 -10.58
C ASN A 123 -22.35 -2.51 -10.10
N LEU A 124 -23.59 -2.25 -10.43
CA LEU A 124 -24.72 -3.16 -10.33
C LEU A 124 -24.51 -4.35 -9.37
N ASP A 125 -25.04 -4.28 -8.16
CA ASP A 125 -25.03 -5.36 -7.15
C ASP A 125 -23.66 -5.70 -6.52
N GLN A 126 -22.60 -4.95 -6.80
CA GLN A 126 -21.31 -5.08 -6.12
C GLN A 126 -21.29 -4.25 -4.84
N LEU A 127 -20.75 -4.83 -3.79
CA LEU A 127 -20.42 -4.11 -2.57
C LEU A 127 -18.90 -3.95 -2.49
N PRO A 128 -18.34 -2.80 -2.95
CA PRO A 128 -16.95 -2.53 -2.75
C PRO A 128 -16.68 -2.43 -1.24
N MET A 129 -15.67 -3.16 -0.77
CA MET A 129 -15.29 -3.20 0.63
C MET A 129 -13.81 -2.91 0.80
N VAL A 130 -13.47 -2.12 1.80
CA VAL A 130 -12.08 -2.02 2.27
C VAL A 130 -11.73 -3.32 2.98
N VAL A 131 -10.76 -4.05 2.45
CA VAL A 131 -10.28 -5.32 3.01
C VAL A 131 -8.92 -5.18 3.71
N SER A 132 -8.26 -4.04 3.53
CA SER A 132 -7.07 -3.65 4.27
C SER A 132 -6.98 -2.12 4.27
N GLY A 133 -6.91 -1.54 5.44
CA GLY A 133 -6.68 -0.12 5.68
C GLY A 133 -5.35 0.10 6.38
N TYR A 134 -5.36 0.81 7.51
CA TYR A 134 -4.17 1.04 8.32
C TYR A 134 -3.56 -0.27 8.84
N ARG A 135 -2.24 -0.37 8.71
CA ARG A 135 -1.47 -1.51 9.24
C ARG A 135 -0.46 -1.03 10.28
N THR A 136 -0.47 -1.66 11.46
CA THR A 136 0.59 -1.45 12.45
C THR A 136 1.93 -1.98 11.92
N GLN A 137 3.05 -1.49 12.48
CA GLN A 137 4.39 -2.01 12.21
C GLN A 137 4.45 -3.54 12.35
N LYS A 138 3.87 -4.07 13.44
CA LYS A 138 3.81 -5.52 13.70
C LYS A 138 3.04 -6.29 12.62
N LYS A 139 1.91 -5.75 12.16
CA LYS A 139 1.11 -6.39 11.11
C LYS A 139 1.85 -6.39 9.77
N GLN A 140 2.49 -5.27 9.42
CA GLN A 140 3.29 -5.18 8.19
C GLN A 140 4.47 -6.14 8.22
N GLN A 141 5.17 -6.26 9.36
CA GLN A 141 6.25 -7.24 9.54
C GLN A 141 5.76 -8.66 9.31
N GLN A 142 4.64 -9.03 9.92
CA GLN A 142 4.07 -10.37 9.75
C GLN A 142 3.76 -10.67 8.28
N LEU A 143 3.13 -9.72 7.55
CA LEU A 143 2.80 -9.90 6.14
C LEU A 143 4.05 -10.07 5.27
N TYR A 144 5.09 -9.28 5.56
CA TYR A 144 6.36 -9.39 4.85
C TYR A 144 7.05 -10.73 5.11
N ASP A 145 7.15 -11.14 6.38
CA ASP A 145 7.77 -12.41 6.77
C ASP A 145 7.03 -13.61 6.17
N ASP A 146 5.70 -13.58 6.17
CA ASP A 146 4.86 -14.63 5.57
C ASP A 146 5.09 -14.71 4.05
N LYS A 147 5.24 -13.58 3.38
CA LYS A 147 5.53 -13.51 1.94
C LYS A 147 6.92 -14.08 1.62
N VAL A 148 7.94 -13.69 2.38
CA VAL A 148 9.31 -14.24 2.27
C VAL A 148 9.29 -15.75 2.51
N ALA A 149 8.62 -16.21 3.57
CA ALA A 149 8.50 -17.63 3.88
C ALA A 149 7.80 -18.42 2.76
N GLY A 150 6.83 -17.81 2.07
CA GLY A 150 6.21 -18.38 0.87
C GLY A 150 7.22 -18.67 -0.22
N TYR A 151 8.00 -17.66 -0.63
CA TYR A 151 9.04 -17.81 -1.65
C TYR A 151 10.15 -18.77 -1.23
N ARG A 152 10.50 -18.80 0.07
CA ARG A 152 11.44 -19.79 0.62
C ARG A 152 10.95 -21.24 0.42
N LYS A 153 9.64 -21.48 0.63
CA LYS A 153 9.02 -22.81 0.40
C LYS A 153 9.03 -23.20 -1.08
N GLU A 154 9.03 -22.23 -2.00
CA GLU A 154 9.16 -22.46 -3.44
C GLU A 154 10.61 -22.79 -3.88
N GLY A 155 11.58 -22.73 -2.96
CA GLY A 155 12.98 -23.12 -3.19
C GLY A 155 13.94 -21.95 -3.43
N ASN A 156 13.47 -20.69 -3.34
CA ASN A 156 14.34 -19.53 -3.46
C ASN A 156 15.30 -19.43 -2.27
N SER A 157 16.49 -18.86 -2.45
CA SER A 157 17.39 -18.46 -1.36
C SER A 157 16.74 -17.37 -0.49
N GLN A 158 17.29 -17.09 0.69
CA GLN A 158 16.76 -16.03 1.56
C GLN A 158 16.75 -14.67 0.83
N SER A 159 17.87 -14.29 0.21
CA SER A 159 17.99 -13.02 -0.51
C SER A 159 17.03 -12.94 -1.70
N GLU A 160 16.89 -13.99 -2.50
CA GLU A 160 15.94 -14.04 -3.62
C GLU A 160 14.49 -13.92 -3.13
N ALA A 161 14.14 -14.61 -2.05
CA ALA A 161 12.81 -14.54 -1.45
C ALA A 161 12.46 -13.14 -0.93
N GLU A 162 13.42 -12.44 -0.33
CA GLU A 162 13.27 -11.05 0.14
C GLU A 162 13.09 -10.09 -1.04
N GLU A 163 13.88 -10.20 -2.11
CA GLU A 163 13.73 -9.36 -3.30
C GLU A 163 12.38 -9.61 -4.01
N LEU A 164 11.94 -10.86 -4.10
CA LEU A 164 10.63 -11.20 -4.67
C LEU A 164 9.48 -10.71 -3.78
N ALA A 165 9.63 -10.78 -2.47
CA ALA A 165 8.60 -10.34 -1.53
C ALA A 165 8.35 -8.83 -1.61
N LYS A 166 9.41 -8.02 -1.74
CA LYS A 166 9.33 -6.55 -1.84
C LYS A 166 8.45 -6.05 -2.98
N GLN A 167 8.34 -6.83 -4.05
CA GLN A 167 7.48 -6.48 -5.20
C GLN A 167 5.98 -6.57 -4.89
N TRP A 168 5.59 -7.19 -3.77
CA TRP A 168 4.20 -7.45 -3.39
C TRP A 168 3.83 -6.96 -2.00
N VAL A 169 4.80 -6.90 -1.10
CA VAL A 169 4.61 -6.49 0.29
C VAL A 169 5.76 -5.60 0.69
N SER A 170 5.48 -4.34 0.92
CA SER A 170 6.48 -3.37 1.36
C SER A 170 7.14 -3.81 2.66
N VAL A 171 8.43 -3.51 2.79
CA VAL A 171 9.19 -3.69 4.03
C VAL A 171 8.52 -2.84 5.14
N PRO A 172 8.47 -3.33 6.39
CA PRO A 172 7.93 -2.55 7.51
C PRO A 172 8.62 -1.19 7.66
N GLY A 173 7.83 -0.14 7.77
CA GLY A 173 8.30 1.25 7.75
C GLY A 173 8.31 1.90 6.37
N TYR A 174 7.94 1.15 5.31
CA TYR A 174 7.91 1.61 3.92
C TYR A 174 6.56 1.33 3.22
N SER A 175 5.48 1.17 3.99
CA SER A 175 4.15 0.87 3.47
C SER A 175 3.20 2.05 3.66
N GLU A 176 2.51 2.45 2.61
CA GLU A 176 1.48 3.50 2.64
C GLU A 176 0.30 3.15 3.57
N HIS A 177 0.04 1.87 3.81
CA HIS A 177 -0.95 1.44 4.81
C HIS A 177 -0.58 1.89 6.24
N GLN A 178 0.70 2.01 6.54
CA GLN A 178 1.14 2.40 7.88
C GLN A 178 0.98 3.91 8.15
N ILE A 179 0.71 4.71 7.13
CA ILE A 179 0.34 6.13 7.29
C ILE A 179 -1.18 6.36 7.19
N GLY A 180 -1.96 5.30 6.97
CA GLY A 180 -3.42 5.35 6.92
C GLY A 180 -4.01 6.00 5.67
N LEU A 181 -3.19 6.29 4.64
CA LEU A 181 -3.61 6.97 3.41
C LEU A 181 -3.85 6.03 2.23
N ALA A 182 -3.68 4.72 2.42
CA ALA A 182 -3.92 3.71 1.40
C ALA A 182 -4.94 2.68 1.86
N VAL A 183 -5.70 2.17 0.89
CA VAL A 183 -6.70 1.12 1.09
C VAL A 183 -6.60 0.07 0.00
N ASP A 184 -6.77 -1.21 0.41
CA ASP A 184 -7.04 -2.29 -0.52
C ASP A 184 -8.55 -2.47 -0.60
N ILE A 185 -9.11 -2.39 -1.81
CA ILE A 185 -10.55 -2.53 -2.07
C ILE A 185 -10.79 -3.85 -2.78
N ASN A 186 -11.72 -4.65 -2.26
CA ASN A 186 -12.13 -5.89 -2.87
C ASN A 186 -13.52 -5.76 -3.49
N GLY A 187 -13.68 -6.33 -4.67
CA GLY A 187 -14.95 -6.47 -5.36
C GLY A 187 -15.18 -7.91 -5.79
N ALA A 188 -16.45 -8.32 -5.88
CA ALA A 188 -16.80 -9.68 -6.28
C ALA A 188 -16.53 -9.95 -7.77
N ILE A 189 -16.43 -8.91 -8.59
CA ILE A 189 -16.11 -9.01 -10.02
C ILE A 189 -15.04 -7.99 -10.43
N TYR A 190 -14.36 -8.29 -11.53
CA TYR A 190 -13.26 -7.50 -12.04
C TYR A 190 -13.68 -6.12 -12.55
N ASP A 191 -14.96 -5.93 -12.93
CA ASP A 191 -15.50 -4.66 -13.41
C ASP A 191 -15.38 -3.53 -12.38
N LEU A 192 -15.38 -3.85 -11.07
CA LEU A 192 -15.12 -2.87 -10.02
C LEU A 192 -13.75 -2.22 -10.16
N TYR A 193 -12.72 -3.02 -10.46
CA TYR A 193 -11.35 -2.49 -10.60
C TYR A 193 -11.21 -1.59 -11.82
N PHE A 194 -11.88 -1.90 -12.93
CA PHE A 194 -11.94 -1.00 -14.08
C PHE A 194 -12.64 0.32 -13.73
N TRP A 195 -13.76 0.24 -13.02
CA TRP A 195 -14.46 1.44 -12.57
C TRP A 195 -13.59 2.29 -11.64
N LEU A 196 -12.92 1.68 -10.68
CA LEU A 196 -12.04 2.39 -9.73
C LEU A 196 -10.86 3.05 -10.47
N GLN A 197 -10.21 2.37 -11.40
CA GLN A 197 -9.12 2.93 -12.21
C GLN A 197 -9.57 4.15 -13.04
N GLU A 198 -10.81 4.16 -13.52
CA GLU A 198 -11.36 5.25 -14.33
C GLU A 198 -11.96 6.40 -13.50
N ASN A 199 -12.26 6.18 -12.21
CA ASN A 199 -13.05 7.15 -11.44
C ASN A 199 -12.46 7.56 -10.10
N SER A 200 -11.55 6.80 -9.50
CA SER A 200 -11.02 7.04 -8.16
C SER A 200 -10.41 8.44 -7.99
N TYR A 201 -9.78 8.98 -9.04
CA TYR A 201 -9.17 10.31 -9.02
C TYR A 201 -10.16 11.44 -8.70
N LYS A 202 -11.45 11.28 -9.05
CA LYS A 202 -12.52 12.24 -8.75
C LYS A 202 -12.78 12.40 -7.26
N TYR A 203 -12.37 11.40 -6.47
CA TYR A 203 -12.47 11.34 -5.02
C TYR A 203 -11.11 11.51 -4.33
N GLY A 204 -10.09 11.89 -5.08
CA GLY A 204 -8.74 12.12 -4.57
C GLY A 204 -7.89 10.86 -4.40
N PHE A 205 -8.30 9.72 -4.94
CA PHE A 205 -7.54 8.48 -4.91
C PHE A 205 -6.91 8.18 -6.25
N ILE A 206 -5.68 7.68 -6.23
CA ILE A 206 -4.97 7.20 -7.42
C ILE A 206 -4.91 5.66 -7.42
N PHE A 207 -4.96 5.07 -8.61
CA PHE A 207 -4.52 3.71 -8.85
C PHE A 207 -3.00 3.67 -8.70
N ARG A 208 -2.53 3.25 -7.53
CA ARG A 208 -1.17 3.50 -7.04
C ARG A 208 -0.09 2.76 -7.81
N TYR A 209 -0.35 1.51 -8.19
CA TYR A 209 0.62 0.60 -8.77
C TYR A 209 0.17 0.05 -10.13
N PRO A 210 0.11 0.88 -11.18
CA PRO A 210 -0.18 0.40 -12.53
C PRO A 210 1.01 -0.38 -13.10
N GLY A 211 0.72 -1.42 -13.88
CA GLY A 211 1.73 -2.36 -14.36
C GLY A 211 2.78 -1.79 -15.30
N ASP A 212 2.53 -0.66 -15.93
CA ASP A 212 3.47 0.06 -16.79
C ASP A 212 4.40 1.02 -16.02
N LYS A 213 4.27 1.10 -14.69
CA LYS A 213 5.10 1.95 -13.80
C LYS A 213 5.94 1.14 -12.80
N ASN A 214 6.02 -0.17 -12.93
CA ASN A 214 6.74 -1.05 -12.00
C ASN A 214 8.21 -0.65 -11.84
N ASP A 215 8.86 -0.20 -12.90
CA ASP A 215 10.27 0.22 -12.88
C ASP A 215 10.49 1.49 -12.04
N ILE A 216 9.43 2.28 -11.79
CA ILE A 216 9.46 3.51 -10.98
C ILE A 216 9.01 3.23 -9.56
N THR A 217 7.87 2.55 -9.41
CA THR A 217 7.25 2.29 -8.11
C THR A 217 7.93 1.16 -7.33
N GLY A 218 8.63 0.26 -8.01
CA GLY A 218 9.24 -0.94 -7.44
C GLY A 218 8.23 -2.04 -7.04
N VAL A 219 6.94 -1.83 -7.32
CA VAL A 219 5.83 -2.72 -6.92
C VAL A 219 5.16 -3.29 -8.16
N ALA A 220 4.77 -4.57 -8.11
CA ALA A 220 3.97 -5.21 -9.14
C ALA A 220 2.58 -4.56 -9.26
N GLU A 221 1.87 -4.80 -10.36
CA GLU A 221 0.52 -4.25 -10.53
C GLU A 221 -0.43 -4.77 -9.44
N GLU A 222 -1.05 -3.83 -8.72
CA GLU A 222 -2.00 -4.12 -7.64
C GLU A 222 -3.34 -3.43 -7.90
N VAL A 223 -4.22 -4.05 -8.67
CA VAL A 223 -5.52 -3.50 -9.09
C VAL A 223 -6.46 -3.11 -7.94
N TRP A 224 -6.17 -3.59 -6.73
CA TRP A 224 -6.93 -3.34 -5.50
C TRP A 224 -6.43 -2.17 -4.68
N HIS A 225 -5.17 -1.70 -4.88
CA HIS A 225 -4.50 -0.73 -4.03
C HIS A 225 -4.71 0.71 -4.51
N TYR A 226 -5.34 1.53 -3.65
CA TYR A 226 -5.65 2.93 -3.92
C TYR A 226 -5.06 3.82 -2.84
N ARG A 227 -4.35 4.88 -3.26
CA ARG A 227 -3.71 5.87 -2.40
C ARG A 227 -4.44 7.22 -2.50
N TYR A 228 -4.77 7.82 -1.35
CA TYR A 228 -5.31 9.18 -1.30
C TYR A 228 -4.20 10.21 -1.45
N VAL A 229 -4.40 11.16 -2.35
CA VAL A 229 -3.47 12.27 -2.65
C VAL A 229 -4.22 13.61 -2.81
N GLY A 230 -5.55 13.63 -2.59
CA GLY A 230 -6.40 14.80 -2.84
C GLY A 230 -6.85 14.90 -4.29
N VAL A 231 -8.01 15.54 -4.52
CA VAL A 231 -8.68 15.56 -5.83
C VAL A 231 -7.85 16.25 -6.90
N GLU A 232 -7.22 17.38 -6.57
CA GLU A 232 -6.42 18.16 -7.52
C GLU A 232 -5.23 17.33 -8.04
N ALA A 233 -4.41 16.82 -7.13
CA ALA A 233 -3.25 16.00 -7.48
C ALA A 233 -3.64 14.69 -8.18
N ALA A 234 -4.69 14.01 -7.70
CA ALA A 234 -5.19 12.79 -8.33
C ALA A 234 -5.68 13.02 -9.75
N THR A 235 -6.37 14.14 -10.00
CA THR A 235 -6.85 14.52 -11.33
C THR A 235 -5.68 14.77 -12.28
N GLU A 236 -4.70 15.54 -11.85
CA GLU A 236 -3.53 15.85 -12.66
C GLU A 236 -2.72 14.59 -12.99
N MET A 237 -2.48 13.71 -11.99
CA MET A 237 -1.81 12.43 -12.21
C MET A 237 -2.59 11.55 -13.20
N TYR A 238 -3.92 11.48 -13.08
CA TYR A 238 -4.76 10.72 -13.99
C TYR A 238 -4.70 11.25 -15.43
N GLU A 239 -4.83 12.57 -15.63
CA GLU A 239 -4.83 13.21 -16.95
C GLU A 239 -3.48 13.11 -17.64
N LYS A 240 -2.38 13.20 -16.89
CA LYS A 240 -1.01 13.11 -17.41
C LYS A 240 -0.47 11.67 -17.47
N GLY A 241 -1.13 10.70 -16.83
CA GLY A 241 -0.66 9.31 -16.72
C GLY A 241 0.59 9.18 -15.83
N LEU A 242 0.66 9.96 -14.74
CA LEU A 242 1.79 9.97 -13.80
C LEU A 242 1.51 9.07 -12.60
N CYS A 243 2.53 8.40 -12.09
CA CYS A 243 2.52 7.85 -10.73
C CYS A 243 2.92 8.94 -9.72
N LEU A 244 2.80 8.65 -8.41
CA LEU A 244 3.08 9.64 -7.35
C LEU A 244 4.53 10.13 -7.39
N GLU A 245 5.48 9.25 -7.67
CA GLU A 245 6.91 9.56 -7.80
C GLU A 245 7.17 10.60 -8.90
N GLU A 246 6.58 10.37 -10.09
CA GLU A 246 6.71 11.27 -11.24
C GLU A 246 6.08 12.62 -10.96
N TYR A 247 4.88 12.63 -10.39
CA TYR A 247 4.16 13.86 -10.04
C TYR A 247 4.95 14.73 -9.06
N LEU A 248 5.52 14.13 -8.01
CA LEU A 248 6.32 14.87 -7.03
C LEU A 248 7.63 15.39 -7.63
N ALA A 249 8.25 14.64 -8.54
CA ALA A 249 9.44 15.09 -9.25
C ALA A 249 9.14 16.28 -10.17
N GLU A 250 8.01 16.28 -10.90
CA GLU A 250 7.57 17.43 -11.70
C GLU A 250 7.35 18.67 -10.82
N ARG A 251 6.62 18.55 -9.70
CA ARG A 251 6.38 19.67 -8.77
C ARG A 251 7.66 20.26 -8.20
N GLN A 252 8.66 19.44 -7.91
CA GLN A 252 9.96 19.92 -7.42
C GLN A 252 10.76 20.68 -8.50
N ALA A 253 10.59 20.31 -9.77
CA ALA A 253 11.27 20.99 -10.87
C ALA A 253 10.66 22.35 -11.23
N GLU A 254 9.42 22.61 -10.82
CA GLU A 254 8.69 23.87 -11.07
C GLU A 254 8.90 24.93 -9.97
N GLN A 255 9.52 24.59 -8.85
CA GLN A 255 9.85 25.48 -7.72
C GLN A 255 11.24 26.07 -7.83
#